data_4713e16f6ddbf10c769a8a3a2bbafe1f
#
_entry.id   4713e16f6ddbf10c769a8a3a2bbafe1f
#
_cell.length_a   1.000
_cell.length_b   1.000
_cell.length_c   1.000
_cell.angle_alpha   90.00
_cell.angle_beta   90.00
_cell.angle_gamma   90.00
#
_symmetry.space_group_name_H-M   'P 1'
#
loop_
_entity.id
_entity.type
_entity.pdbx_description
1 polymer ?
#
loop_
_entity_poly.entity_id
_entity_poly.type
_entity_poly.pdbx_seq_one_letter_code
_entity_poly.pdbx_strand_id
1 'polypeptide(L)'
;MKKLFYAPPFLSPKSEKSLQELGILPKLEGIYRFDSRPTEVDAVFISHAHLDHSAYLSFINRQIPVYCGESTKIIMQALSEMRRPDLEFDVEGIDFRTFRTGDKKKIGCLEIEPIHVDHSVPGVYGFIIHTSQGAVVYTGDFRVHGSKPQMTQDLVEIAKNEKPIAVVTEATNMTGASVSSENEVESKLSSITEQSQGILLAGFAYADVDRLNSLYRVAKKTGRCLVVSLKQAYLLNALRVDKGLKLPDLNDDNILVFRKSKKRYDKWENSILQQYSAKVADAFEVSKRQRNAILALSFYDLEELVNIKPEPGNCYVLSSSEPFNEEMEIDFEKLTNWLAHYGLPQYHVHVSGHVMPLQLRSVLKEMNPQRIFPIHTENTRLFAEFMRDLPSTIVSPEEQKIPALTFAMHYCSALQLPLVSFFEELFKCPCRRLPVNR
;
A
#
# COMPACT_ATOMS: atom_id res chain seq x y z
N MET A 1 8.64 14.40 6.64
CA MET A 1 9.87 14.62 7.46
C MET A 1 11.13 14.15 6.73
N LYS A 2 11.18 12.95 6.15
CA LYS A 2 12.34 12.45 5.37
C LYS A 2 12.81 13.42 4.28
N LYS A 3 11.90 14.09 3.62
CA LYS A 3 12.16 15.03 2.53
C LYS A 3 12.89 16.31 2.94
N LEU A 4 12.76 16.74 4.18
CA LEU A 4 13.44 17.93 4.69
C LEU A 4 14.94 17.69 4.93
N PHE A 5 15.37 16.44 5.05
CA PHE A 5 16.76 16.11 5.37
C PHE A 5 17.52 15.47 4.22
N TYR A 6 16.81 14.82 3.29
CA TYR A 6 17.43 14.07 2.21
C TYR A 6 16.91 14.48 0.85
N ALA A 7 17.77 14.48 -0.15
CA ALA A 7 17.50 14.80 -1.54
C ALA A 7 18.09 13.71 -2.46
N PRO A 8 17.48 12.51 -2.51
CA PRO A 8 17.97 11.46 -3.40
C PRO A 8 17.94 11.92 -4.87
N PRO A 9 18.94 11.54 -5.67
CA PRO A 9 20.09 10.69 -5.34
C PRO A 9 21.29 11.42 -4.72
N PHE A 10 21.22 12.73 -4.50
CA PHE A 10 22.38 13.55 -4.13
C PHE A 10 22.73 13.43 -2.65
N LEU A 11 21.75 13.35 -1.79
CA LEU A 11 21.91 13.20 -0.36
C LEU A 11 20.97 12.11 0.16
N SER A 12 21.54 10.97 0.53
CA SER A 12 20.82 9.81 1.09
C SER A 12 21.31 9.48 2.49
N PRO A 13 20.48 8.84 3.34
CA PRO A 13 20.91 8.42 4.66
C PRO A 13 22.05 7.41 4.56
N LYS A 14 23.10 7.59 5.40
CA LYS A 14 24.27 6.72 5.44
C LYS A 14 24.22 5.67 6.54
N SER A 15 23.39 5.86 7.54
CA SER A 15 23.26 4.93 8.67
C SER A 15 21.91 5.08 9.39
N GLU A 16 21.52 4.03 10.08
CA GLU A 16 20.33 3.99 10.93
C GLU A 16 20.41 5.02 12.07
N LYS A 17 21.61 5.23 12.62
CA LYS A 17 21.83 6.27 13.66
C LYS A 17 21.50 7.66 13.16
N SER A 18 21.84 7.98 11.91
CA SER A 18 21.46 9.26 11.30
C SER A 18 19.92 9.41 11.21
N LEU A 19 19.22 8.33 10.86
CA LEU A 19 17.76 8.31 10.79
C LEU A 19 17.11 8.51 12.17
N GLN A 20 17.69 7.91 13.22
CA GLN A 20 17.21 8.14 14.61
C GLN A 20 17.50 9.55 15.11
N GLU A 21 18.70 10.09 14.83
CA GLU A 21 19.08 11.43 15.23
C GLU A 21 18.13 12.48 14.63
N LEU A 22 17.77 12.28 13.36
CA LEU A 22 16.84 13.15 12.64
C LEU A 22 15.36 12.90 12.96
N GLY A 23 15.06 11.94 13.84
CA GLY A 23 13.69 11.57 14.22
C GLY A 23 12.89 10.91 13.09
N ILE A 24 13.57 10.42 12.04
CA ILE A 24 12.95 9.63 10.96
C ILE A 24 12.65 8.23 11.46
N LEU A 25 13.63 7.58 12.12
CA LEU A 25 13.38 6.39 12.92
C LEU A 25 13.11 6.80 14.37
N PRO A 26 12.02 6.36 14.99
CA PRO A 26 11.74 6.59 16.38
C PRO A 26 12.85 6.04 17.30
N LYS A 27 13.01 6.68 18.43
CA LYS A 27 13.95 6.26 19.48
C LYS A 27 13.30 5.16 20.32
N LEU A 28 13.31 3.94 19.76
CA LEU A 28 12.72 2.76 20.36
C LEU A 28 13.83 1.75 20.64
N GLU A 29 13.87 1.27 21.87
CA GLU A 29 14.88 0.33 22.29
C GLU A 29 14.40 -1.12 22.12
N GLY A 30 15.32 -2.02 21.73
CA GLY A 30 15.05 -3.46 21.61
C GLY A 30 14.25 -3.89 20.39
N ILE A 31 13.93 -2.99 19.44
CA ILE A 31 13.23 -3.35 18.22
C ILE A 31 14.13 -3.41 16.99
N TYR A 32 15.20 -2.64 16.99
CA TYR A 32 16.04 -2.49 15.79
C TYR A 32 17.18 -3.51 15.76
N ARG A 33 17.64 -3.85 14.54
CA ARG A 33 18.77 -4.76 14.31
C ARG A 33 20.12 -4.22 14.83
N PHE A 34 20.20 -2.92 15.05
CA PHE A 34 21.42 -2.23 15.54
C PHE A 34 21.35 -1.94 17.06
N ASP A 35 20.29 -2.34 17.74
CA ASP A 35 20.19 -2.21 19.18
C ASP A 35 21.12 -3.17 19.89
N SER A 36 21.76 -2.71 20.96
CA SER A 36 22.61 -3.55 21.83
C SER A 36 21.80 -4.30 22.90
N ARG A 37 20.54 -3.95 23.11
CA ARG A 37 19.65 -4.60 24.08
C ARG A 37 18.91 -5.77 23.46
N PRO A 38 18.57 -6.80 24.24
CA PRO A 38 17.66 -7.84 23.80
C PRO A 38 16.32 -7.26 23.39
N THR A 39 15.68 -7.88 22.41
CA THR A 39 14.33 -7.47 22.02
C THR A 39 13.31 -7.77 23.12
N GLU A 40 12.43 -6.80 23.37
CA GLU A 40 11.26 -6.95 24.25
C GLU A 40 9.97 -7.13 23.45
N VAL A 41 10.06 -7.14 22.11
CA VAL A 41 8.93 -7.28 21.17
C VAL A 41 8.76 -8.73 20.78
N ASP A 42 7.57 -9.29 21.00
CA ASP A 42 7.26 -10.69 20.70
C ASP A 42 6.93 -10.93 19.23
N ALA A 43 6.34 -9.94 18.53
CA ALA A 43 5.98 -10.03 17.12
C ALA A 43 5.67 -8.64 16.51
N VAL A 44 5.76 -8.57 15.18
CA VAL A 44 5.27 -7.43 14.38
C VAL A 44 4.18 -7.94 13.44
N PHE A 45 3.07 -7.20 13.34
CA PHE A 45 1.99 -7.47 12.40
C PHE A 45 1.93 -6.35 11.35
N ILE A 46 1.96 -6.73 10.08
CA ILE A 46 1.87 -5.82 8.94
C ILE A 46 0.51 -5.97 8.30
N SER A 47 -0.23 -4.86 8.20
CA SER A 47 -1.54 -4.83 7.55
C SER A 47 -1.45 -5.04 6.04
N HIS A 48 -0.47 -4.39 5.38
CA HIS A 48 -0.29 -4.47 3.93
C HIS A 48 1.10 -4.00 3.47
N ALA A 49 1.35 -4.10 2.17
CA ALA A 49 2.68 -3.92 1.57
C ALA A 49 2.99 -2.49 1.11
N HIS A 50 2.12 -1.48 1.33
CA HIS A 50 2.50 -0.11 1.01
C HIS A 50 3.71 0.33 1.83
N LEU A 51 4.53 1.22 1.25
CA LEU A 51 5.84 1.55 1.79
C LEU A 51 5.79 2.32 3.11
N ASP A 52 4.77 3.13 3.30
CA ASP A 52 4.50 3.86 4.54
C ASP A 52 4.10 2.94 5.71
N HIS A 53 3.71 1.68 5.41
CA HIS A 53 3.41 0.65 6.40
C HIS A 53 4.50 -0.42 6.54
N SER A 54 5.33 -0.64 5.53
CA SER A 54 6.25 -1.78 5.47
C SER A 54 7.74 -1.43 5.37
N ALA A 55 8.09 -0.20 4.94
CA ALA A 55 9.49 0.16 4.63
C ALA A 55 10.45 -0.01 5.83
N TYR A 56 9.97 0.25 7.04
CA TYR A 56 10.81 0.16 8.24
C TYR A 56 11.09 -1.27 8.74
N LEU A 57 10.48 -2.28 8.13
CA LEU A 57 10.84 -3.68 8.38
C LEU A 57 12.32 -3.96 8.13
N SER A 58 12.96 -3.21 7.22
CA SER A 58 14.39 -3.31 6.97
C SER A 58 15.26 -3.06 8.20
N PHE A 59 14.78 -2.28 9.15
CA PHE A 59 15.51 -1.93 10.38
C PHE A 59 15.19 -2.84 11.56
N ILE A 60 14.16 -3.66 11.48
CA ILE A 60 13.71 -4.50 12.60
C ILE A 60 14.69 -5.65 12.86
N ASN A 61 14.88 -5.96 14.14
CA ASN A 61 15.70 -7.10 14.59
C ASN A 61 15.15 -8.40 13.97
N ARG A 62 16.01 -9.15 13.29
CA ARG A 62 15.66 -10.37 12.56
C ARG A 62 15.18 -11.52 13.45
N GLN A 63 15.34 -11.40 14.77
CA GLN A 63 14.80 -12.36 15.75
C GLN A 63 13.30 -12.14 16.01
N ILE A 64 12.75 -10.98 15.65
CA ILE A 64 11.32 -10.68 15.82
C ILE A 64 10.56 -11.27 14.62
N PRO A 65 9.62 -12.19 14.83
CA PRO A 65 8.78 -12.72 13.76
C PRO A 65 7.84 -11.63 13.22
N VAL A 66 7.69 -11.59 11.90
CA VAL A 66 6.80 -10.66 11.20
C VAL A 66 5.62 -11.42 10.63
N TYR A 67 4.43 -11.09 11.12
CA TYR A 67 3.17 -11.66 10.65
C TYR A 67 2.53 -10.76 9.60
N CYS A 68 2.14 -11.31 8.46
CA CYS A 68 1.46 -10.57 7.37
C CYS A 68 0.63 -11.50 6.49
N GLY A 69 -0.21 -10.92 5.63
CA GLY A 69 -0.91 -11.67 4.59
C GLY A 69 0.06 -12.32 3.59
N GLU A 70 -0.35 -13.41 2.96
CA GLU A 70 0.48 -14.13 1.96
C GLU A 70 0.89 -13.19 0.82
N SER A 71 -0.07 -12.48 0.22
CA SER A 71 0.21 -11.53 -0.86
C SER A 71 1.09 -10.37 -0.39
N THR A 72 0.91 -9.90 0.84
CA THR A 72 1.75 -8.83 1.45
C THR A 72 3.21 -9.27 1.50
N LYS A 73 3.49 -10.48 1.99
CA LYS A 73 4.84 -11.07 1.98
C LYS A 73 5.43 -11.10 0.58
N ILE A 74 4.67 -11.65 -0.40
CA ILE A 74 5.13 -11.79 -1.78
C ILE A 74 5.47 -10.43 -2.38
N ILE A 75 4.62 -9.42 -2.17
CA ILE A 75 4.85 -8.06 -2.67
C ILE A 75 6.11 -7.48 -2.04
N MET A 76 6.27 -7.55 -0.72
CA MET A 76 7.46 -7.01 -0.04
C MET A 76 8.75 -7.67 -0.52
N GLN A 77 8.75 -8.99 -0.71
CA GLN A 77 9.90 -9.72 -1.26
C GLN A 77 10.20 -9.28 -2.70
N ALA A 78 9.17 -9.23 -3.57
CA ALA A 78 9.34 -8.77 -4.94
C ALA A 78 9.85 -7.32 -5.02
N LEU A 79 9.36 -6.43 -4.14
CA LEU A 79 9.83 -5.04 -4.05
C LEU A 79 11.30 -4.96 -3.64
N SER A 80 11.73 -5.77 -2.69
CA SER A 80 13.13 -5.86 -2.26
C SER A 80 14.03 -6.33 -3.41
N GLU A 81 13.62 -7.34 -4.16
CA GLU A 81 14.37 -7.89 -5.31
C GLU A 81 14.45 -6.92 -6.50
N MET A 82 13.41 -6.11 -6.73
CA MET A 82 13.35 -5.12 -7.81
C MET A 82 14.12 -3.83 -7.51
N ARG A 83 14.59 -3.64 -6.30
CA ARG A 83 15.32 -2.44 -5.88
C ARG A 83 16.81 -2.71 -5.78
N ARG A 84 17.60 -1.64 -5.84
CA ARG A 84 19.00 -1.71 -5.47
C ARG A 84 19.09 -1.85 -3.96
N PRO A 85 20.08 -2.61 -3.44
CA PRO A 85 20.35 -2.66 -2.00
C PRO A 85 20.53 -1.24 -1.44
N ASP A 86 19.71 -0.89 -0.47
CA ASP A 86 19.75 0.37 0.27
C ASP A 86 19.43 0.05 1.74
N LEU A 87 19.58 1.05 2.63
CA LEU A 87 19.22 0.91 4.04
C LEU A 87 17.72 0.55 4.21
N GLU A 88 16.90 1.02 3.31
CA GLU A 88 15.47 0.79 3.31
C GLU A 88 15.09 -0.35 2.37
N PHE A 89 13.94 -0.99 2.65
CA PHE A 89 13.36 -2.06 1.82
C PHE A 89 14.13 -3.38 1.77
N ASP A 90 15.13 -3.56 2.63
CA ASP A 90 15.79 -4.85 2.83
C ASP A 90 14.93 -5.72 3.76
N VAL A 91 14.34 -6.78 3.19
CA VAL A 91 13.56 -7.78 3.93
C VAL A 91 14.26 -9.14 4.00
N GLU A 92 15.51 -9.22 3.61
CA GLU A 92 16.31 -10.44 3.68
C GLU A 92 16.49 -10.89 5.14
N GLY A 93 16.31 -12.16 5.39
CA GLY A 93 16.46 -12.77 6.72
C GLY A 93 15.31 -12.48 7.69
N ILE A 94 14.23 -11.82 7.28
CA ILE A 94 13.02 -11.67 8.12
C ILE A 94 12.29 -13.01 8.21
N ASP A 95 11.92 -13.43 9.45
CA ASP A 95 11.04 -14.56 9.69
C ASP A 95 9.57 -14.17 9.40
N PHE A 96 9.18 -14.27 8.12
CA PHE A 96 7.80 -14.02 7.72
C PHE A 96 6.90 -15.21 8.04
N ARG A 97 5.87 -14.95 8.84
CA ARG A 97 4.79 -15.89 9.17
C ARG A 97 3.48 -15.39 8.58
N THR A 98 2.92 -16.15 7.66
CA THR A 98 1.72 -15.72 6.95
C THR A 98 0.44 -16.15 7.65
N PHE A 99 -0.62 -15.42 7.35
CA PHE A 99 -1.98 -15.69 7.81
C PHE A 99 -3.01 -15.39 6.71
N ARG A 100 -4.23 -15.86 6.92
CA ARG A 100 -5.43 -15.55 6.13
C ARG A 100 -6.59 -15.27 7.09
N THR A 101 -7.69 -14.70 6.56
CA THR A 101 -8.95 -14.58 7.31
C THR A 101 -9.38 -15.92 7.87
N GLY A 102 -9.75 -15.96 9.13
CA GLY A 102 -10.11 -17.15 9.88
C GLY A 102 -8.96 -17.78 10.68
N ASP A 103 -7.71 -17.37 10.42
CA ASP A 103 -6.59 -17.73 11.30
C ASP A 103 -6.66 -16.93 12.60
N LYS A 104 -6.23 -17.55 13.70
CA LYS A 104 -6.01 -16.88 14.98
C LYS A 104 -4.57 -17.06 15.41
N LYS A 105 -3.90 -15.99 15.76
CA LYS A 105 -2.50 -16.01 16.18
C LYS A 105 -2.40 -15.61 17.64
N LYS A 106 -1.89 -16.52 18.46
CA LYS A 106 -1.70 -16.27 19.89
C LYS A 106 -0.28 -15.75 20.14
N ILE A 107 -0.17 -14.53 20.67
CA ILE A 107 1.09 -13.88 21.03
C ILE A 107 1.01 -13.50 22.50
N GLY A 108 1.72 -14.25 23.36
CA GLY A 108 1.60 -14.09 24.81
C GLY A 108 0.17 -14.33 25.29
N CYS A 109 -0.43 -13.30 25.89
CA CYS A 109 -1.82 -13.32 26.38
C CYS A 109 -2.82 -12.76 25.37
N LEU A 110 -2.39 -12.32 24.19
CA LEU A 110 -3.25 -11.78 23.15
C LEU A 110 -3.60 -12.86 22.13
N GLU A 111 -4.83 -12.80 21.62
CA GLU A 111 -5.23 -13.51 20.41
C GLU A 111 -5.56 -12.50 19.33
N ILE A 112 -4.92 -12.63 18.18
CA ILE A 112 -5.03 -11.69 17.05
C ILE A 112 -5.69 -12.42 15.89
N GLU A 113 -6.81 -11.90 15.43
CA GLU A 113 -7.59 -12.41 14.31
C GLU A 113 -7.48 -11.45 13.12
N PRO A 114 -6.76 -11.83 12.04
CA PRO A 114 -6.68 -11.05 10.82
C PRO A 114 -7.95 -11.22 9.98
N ILE A 115 -8.53 -10.11 9.53
CA ILE A 115 -9.68 -10.08 8.63
C ILE A 115 -9.31 -9.29 7.39
N HIS A 116 -9.50 -9.87 6.22
CA HIS A 116 -9.22 -9.21 4.94
C HIS A 116 -10.09 -7.95 4.79
N VAL A 117 -9.51 -6.88 4.26
CA VAL A 117 -10.23 -5.65 3.90
C VAL A 117 -9.94 -5.28 2.45
N ASP A 118 -10.82 -4.52 1.82
CA ASP A 118 -10.62 -4.02 0.46
C ASP A 118 -9.71 -2.79 0.47
N HIS A 119 -8.70 -2.81 -0.38
CA HIS A 119 -7.76 -1.72 -0.62
C HIS A 119 -7.15 -1.87 -2.04
N SER A 120 -6.26 -0.96 -2.45
CA SER A 120 -5.68 -0.93 -3.81
C SER A 120 -4.65 -2.03 -4.09
N VAL A 121 -4.05 -2.62 -3.05
CA VAL A 121 -3.10 -3.74 -3.16
C VAL A 121 -3.68 -5.02 -2.58
N PRO A 122 -3.27 -6.22 -3.04
CA PRO A 122 -3.76 -7.46 -2.46
C PRO A 122 -3.13 -7.76 -1.09
N GLY A 123 -3.86 -8.51 -0.27
CA GLY A 123 -3.37 -9.00 1.02
C GLY A 123 -3.43 -7.97 2.14
N VAL A 124 -4.39 -7.06 2.11
CA VAL A 124 -4.62 -6.05 3.16
C VAL A 124 -5.52 -6.61 4.25
N TYR A 125 -5.13 -6.42 5.51
CA TYR A 125 -5.86 -6.93 6.66
C TYR A 125 -6.06 -5.86 7.74
N GLY A 126 -7.26 -5.83 8.29
CA GLY A 126 -7.51 -5.35 9.64
C GLY A 126 -7.29 -6.46 10.66
N PHE A 127 -7.23 -6.09 11.93
CA PHE A 127 -7.00 -7.03 13.03
C PHE A 127 -8.03 -6.83 14.14
N ILE A 128 -8.58 -7.93 14.65
CA ILE A 128 -9.30 -7.94 15.91
C ILE A 128 -8.37 -8.54 16.95
N ILE A 129 -8.08 -7.75 17.98
CA ILE A 129 -7.14 -8.11 19.03
C ILE A 129 -7.93 -8.34 20.29
N HIS A 130 -8.03 -9.60 20.68
CA HIS A 130 -8.69 -10.02 21.90
C HIS A 130 -7.74 -9.83 23.08
N THR A 131 -8.14 -8.98 24.02
CA THR A 131 -7.43 -8.71 25.26
C THR A 131 -8.24 -9.15 26.47
N SER A 132 -7.64 -9.14 27.67
CA SER A 132 -8.35 -9.42 28.93
C SER A 132 -9.46 -8.41 29.26
N GLN A 133 -9.46 -7.24 28.65
CA GLN A 133 -10.44 -6.17 28.88
C GLN A 133 -11.52 -6.05 27.80
N GLY A 134 -11.32 -6.71 26.66
CA GLY A 134 -12.23 -6.68 25.51
C GLY A 134 -11.49 -6.64 24.18
N ALA A 135 -12.23 -6.52 23.09
CA ALA A 135 -11.68 -6.49 21.75
C ALA A 135 -11.22 -5.09 21.35
N VAL A 136 -10.05 -5.01 20.73
CA VAL A 136 -9.55 -3.80 20.04
C VAL A 136 -9.51 -4.11 18.55
N VAL A 137 -10.06 -3.22 17.73
CA VAL A 137 -10.04 -3.35 16.27
C VAL A 137 -9.02 -2.38 15.69
N TYR A 138 -8.15 -2.88 14.85
CA TYR A 138 -7.29 -2.12 13.98
C TYR A 138 -7.74 -2.31 12.52
N THR A 139 -8.16 -1.25 11.83
CA THR A 139 -8.77 -1.41 10.51
C THR A 139 -7.76 -1.68 9.40
N GLY A 140 -6.49 -1.30 9.57
CA GLY A 140 -5.61 -1.08 8.42
C GLY A 140 -6.14 0.05 7.55
N ASP A 141 -5.54 0.20 6.36
CA ASP A 141 -6.10 1.04 5.31
C ASP A 141 -7.16 0.25 4.57
N PHE A 142 -8.30 0.87 4.33
CA PHE A 142 -9.42 0.17 3.73
C PHE A 142 -10.35 1.09 2.92
N ARG A 143 -11.19 0.48 2.09
CA ARG A 143 -12.28 1.15 1.38
C ARG A 143 -13.50 0.23 1.31
N VAL A 144 -14.66 0.81 0.93
CA VAL A 144 -15.92 0.08 0.71
C VAL A 144 -16.49 0.32 -0.69
N HIS A 145 -15.72 0.99 -1.54
CA HIS A 145 -16.09 1.35 -2.92
C HIS A 145 -15.12 0.76 -3.97
N GLY A 146 -14.29 -0.18 -3.55
CA GLY A 146 -13.35 -0.88 -4.41
C GLY A 146 -13.97 -2.09 -5.12
N SER A 147 -13.11 -3.02 -5.53
CA SER A 147 -13.53 -4.22 -6.26
C SER A 147 -14.06 -5.34 -5.37
N LYS A 148 -13.81 -5.27 -4.04
CA LYS A 148 -14.13 -6.34 -3.08
C LYS A 148 -14.72 -5.78 -1.77
N PRO A 149 -15.77 -4.95 -1.80
CA PRO A 149 -16.31 -4.27 -0.62
C PRO A 149 -16.77 -5.24 0.47
N GLN A 150 -17.15 -6.48 0.12
CA GLN A 150 -17.58 -7.50 1.07
C GLN A 150 -16.47 -7.83 2.08
N MET A 151 -15.19 -7.80 1.71
CA MET A 151 -14.09 -8.06 2.63
C MET A 151 -14.06 -7.06 3.79
N THR A 152 -14.28 -5.78 3.50
CA THR A 152 -14.39 -4.75 4.54
C THR A 152 -15.67 -4.91 5.36
N GLN A 153 -16.78 -5.26 4.73
CA GLN A 153 -18.03 -5.51 5.43
C GLN A 153 -17.92 -6.67 6.42
N ASP A 154 -17.20 -7.73 6.06
CA ASP A 154 -16.94 -8.86 6.95
C ASP A 154 -16.18 -8.41 8.23
N LEU A 155 -15.17 -7.52 8.10
CA LEU A 155 -14.49 -6.92 9.26
C LEU A 155 -15.49 -6.14 10.13
N VAL A 156 -16.36 -5.33 9.51
CA VAL A 156 -17.37 -4.51 10.23
C VAL A 156 -18.32 -5.39 11.01
N GLU A 157 -18.85 -6.45 10.40
CA GLU A 157 -19.80 -7.37 11.04
C GLU A 157 -19.17 -8.14 12.21
N ILE A 158 -17.94 -8.64 12.04
CA ILE A 158 -17.24 -9.34 13.11
C ILE A 158 -16.94 -8.36 14.24
N ALA A 159 -16.38 -7.18 13.94
CA ALA A 159 -16.09 -6.13 14.92
C ALA A 159 -17.32 -5.73 15.72
N LYS A 160 -18.48 -5.52 15.05
CA LYS A 160 -19.75 -5.20 15.69
C LYS A 160 -20.17 -6.26 16.72
N ASN A 161 -20.01 -7.54 16.41
CA ASN A 161 -20.37 -8.64 17.31
C ASN A 161 -19.45 -8.70 18.54
N GLU A 162 -18.18 -8.32 18.40
CA GLU A 162 -17.19 -8.24 19.47
C GLU A 162 -17.39 -7.04 20.41
N LYS A 163 -18.23 -6.05 20.06
CA LYS A 163 -18.49 -4.83 20.84
C LYS A 163 -17.18 -4.13 21.27
N PRO A 164 -16.38 -3.66 20.33
CA PRO A 164 -15.01 -3.27 20.61
C PRO A 164 -14.90 -2.13 21.63
N ILE A 165 -13.98 -2.29 22.57
CA ILE A 165 -13.62 -1.23 23.53
C ILE A 165 -12.87 -0.08 22.85
N ALA A 166 -12.21 -0.37 21.72
CA ALA A 166 -11.51 0.61 20.91
C ALA A 166 -11.45 0.21 19.44
N VAL A 167 -11.49 1.22 18.56
CA VAL A 167 -11.17 1.10 17.14
C VAL A 167 -10.06 2.07 16.81
N VAL A 168 -8.96 1.56 16.23
CA VAL A 168 -7.89 2.35 15.62
C VAL A 168 -8.13 2.31 14.12
N THR A 169 -8.39 3.45 13.50
CA THR A 169 -8.82 3.53 12.10
C THR A 169 -8.10 4.61 11.32
N GLU A 170 -7.89 4.34 10.04
CA GLU A 170 -7.46 5.37 9.10
C GLU A 170 -8.50 6.50 9.00
N ALA A 171 -8.03 7.69 8.62
CA ALA A 171 -8.86 8.85 8.32
C ALA A 171 -8.23 9.73 7.23
N THR A 172 -7.72 9.11 6.19
CA THR A 172 -6.89 9.72 5.13
C THR A 172 -7.67 10.78 4.33
N ASN A 173 -8.88 10.45 3.89
CA ASN A 173 -9.68 11.29 2.99
C ASN A 173 -10.50 12.40 3.68
N MET A 174 -10.16 12.78 4.93
CA MET A 174 -10.96 13.78 5.66
C MET A 174 -10.96 15.17 5.03
N THR A 175 -9.90 15.56 4.35
CA THR A 175 -9.75 16.91 3.75
C THR A 175 -10.14 16.98 2.29
N GLY A 176 -10.34 15.85 1.63
CA GLY A 176 -10.76 15.81 0.23
C GLY A 176 -11.08 14.40 -0.20
N ALA A 177 -12.28 14.20 -0.72
CA ALA A 177 -12.74 12.91 -1.22
C ALA A 177 -13.44 13.09 -2.56
N SER A 178 -12.98 12.36 -3.57
CA SER A 178 -13.69 12.24 -4.85
C SER A 178 -14.63 11.05 -4.78
N VAL A 179 -15.93 11.30 -4.92
CA VAL A 179 -16.93 10.22 -4.91
C VAL A 179 -16.84 9.46 -6.22
N SER A 180 -16.34 8.24 -6.17
CA SER A 180 -16.19 7.32 -7.31
C SER A 180 -16.10 5.88 -6.81
N SER A 181 -16.05 4.93 -7.74
CA SER A 181 -15.84 3.50 -7.45
C SER A 181 -14.94 2.86 -8.51
N GLU A 182 -14.40 1.68 -8.23
CA GLU A 182 -13.61 0.93 -9.23
C GLU A 182 -14.43 0.56 -10.46
N ASN A 183 -15.73 0.32 -10.32
CA ASN A 183 -16.62 0.08 -11.46
C ASN A 183 -16.78 1.33 -12.34
N GLU A 184 -16.86 2.51 -11.74
CA GLU A 184 -16.92 3.78 -12.47
C GLU A 184 -15.59 4.07 -13.17
N VAL A 185 -14.47 3.80 -12.51
CA VAL A 185 -13.13 3.90 -13.13
C VAL A 185 -13.04 3.00 -14.35
N GLU A 186 -13.44 1.73 -14.25
CA GLU A 186 -13.42 0.81 -15.39
C GLU A 186 -14.33 1.28 -16.53
N SER A 187 -15.50 1.81 -16.23
CA SER A 187 -16.43 2.36 -17.22
C SER A 187 -15.84 3.57 -17.95
N LYS A 188 -15.22 4.51 -17.21
CA LYS A 188 -14.53 5.67 -17.79
C LYS A 188 -13.33 5.24 -18.65
N LEU A 189 -12.50 4.31 -18.18
CA LEU A 189 -11.40 3.74 -18.94
C LEU A 189 -11.88 3.09 -20.25
N SER A 190 -12.98 2.33 -20.20
CA SER A 190 -13.60 1.71 -21.38
C SER A 190 -14.03 2.76 -22.39
N SER A 191 -14.75 3.80 -21.95
CA SER A 191 -15.22 4.89 -22.81
C SER A 191 -14.07 5.65 -23.48
N ILE A 192 -13.04 6.00 -22.73
CA ILE A 192 -11.83 6.69 -23.28
C ILE A 192 -11.14 5.77 -24.29
N THR A 193 -10.99 4.48 -23.98
CA THR A 193 -10.33 3.52 -24.86
C THR A 193 -11.08 3.31 -26.17
N GLU A 194 -12.41 3.23 -26.14
CA GLU A 194 -13.28 3.08 -27.30
C GLU A 194 -13.24 4.32 -28.22
N GLN A 195 -13.11 5.52 -27.63
CA GLN A 195 -13.02 6.79 -28.37
C GLN A 195 -11.63 7.08 -28.89
N SER A 196 -10.57 6.56 -28.25
CA SER A 196 -9.19 6.76 -28.66
C SER A 196 -8.87 6.03 -29.96
N GLN A 197 -8.33 6.76 -30.94
CA GLN A 197 -7.91 6.15 -32.22
C GLN A 197 -6.45 5.70 -32.24
N GLY A 198 -5.70 5.96 -31.17
CA GLY A 198 -4.31 5.60 -31.01
C GLY A 198 -4.06 4.78 -29.75
N ILE A 199 -2.82 4.81 -29.26
CA ILE A 199 -2.44 4.13 -28.01
C ILE A 199 -3.05 4.85 -26.81
N LEU A 200 -3.56 4.08 -25.85
CA LEU A 200 -3.87 4.57 -24.51
C LEU A 200 -2.64 4.36 -23.63
N LEU A 201 -2.04 5.41 -23.14
CA LEU A 201 -0.98 5.37 -22.15
C LEU A 201 -1.60 5.46 -20.75
N ALA A 202 -1.27 4.56 -19.83
CA ALA A 202 -1.87 4.54 -18.50
C ALA A 202 -0.79 4.60 -17.41
N GLY A 203 -0.78 5.71 -16.66
CA GLY A 203 0.10 5.90 -15.50
C GLY A 203 -0.59 5.53 -14.19
N PHE A 204 -0.07 4.52 -13.50
CA PHE A 204 -0.55 4.07 -12.19
C PHE A 204 0.54 3.34 -11.41
N ALA A 205 0.34 3.18 -10.11
CA ALA A 205 1.30 2.46 -9.27
C ALA A 205 1.41 0.98 -9.70
N TYR A 206 2.61 0.49 -9.91
CA TYR A 206 2.83 -0.88 -10.40
C TYR A 206 2.32 -1.98 -9.44
N ALA A 207 2.14 -1.66 -8.15
CA ALA A 207 1.56 -2.54 -7.16
C ALA A 207 0.02 -2.45 -7.06
N ASP A 208 -0.61 -1.49 -7.75
CA ASP A 208 -2.07 -1.39 -7.86
C ASP A 208 -2.62 -2.47 -8.80
N VAL A 209 -2.83 -3.65 -8.22
CA VAL A 209 -3.29 -4.83 -8.94
C VAL A 209 -4.76 -4.69 -9.36
N ASP A 210 -5.57 -3.97 -8.62
CA ASP A 210 -6.96 -3.72 -8.99
C ASP A 210 -7.05 -2.85 -10.25
N ARG A 211 -6.22 -1.82 -10.37
CA ARG A 211 -6.12 -0.99 -11.56
C ARG A 211 -5.60 -1.76 -12.77
N LEU A 212 -4.60 -2.61 -12.56
CA LEU A 212 -4.10 -3.49 -13.60
C LEU A 212 -5.19 -4.45 -14.10
N ASN A 213 -5.98 -5.03 -13.19
CA ASN A 213 -7.13 -5.87 -13.53
C ASN A 213 -8.20 -5.10 -14.32
N SER A 214 -8.52 -3.85 -13.94
CA SER A 214 -9.47 -3.01 -14.66
C SER A 214 -9.00 -2.72 -16.08
N LEU A 215 -7.73 -2.33 -16.26
CA LEU A 215 -7.13 -2.11 -17.58
C LEU A 215 -7.09 -3.39 -18.43
N TYR A 216 -6.83 -4.53 -17.82
CA TYR A 216 -6.86 -5.82 -18.52
C TYR A 216 -8.27 -6.16 -19.03
N ARG A 217 -9.30 -5.97 -18.20
CA ARG A 217 -10.69 -6.18 -18.62
C ARG A 217 -11.10 -5.23 -19.75
N VAL A 218 -10.70 -3.95 -19.65
CA VAL A 218 -10.91 -2.94 -20.70
C VAL A 218 -10.20 -3.35 -21.99
N ALA A 219 -8.94 -3.80 -21.92
CA ALA A 219 -8.19 -4.28 -23.08
C ALA A 219 -8.93 -5.41 -23.78
N LYS A 220 -9.38 -6.43 -23.06
CA LYS A 220 -10.16 -7.55 -23.61
C LYS A 220 -11.47 -7.10 -24.24
N LYS A 221 -12.23 -6.25 -23.55
CA LYS A 221 -13.51 -5.72 -24.05
C LYS A 221 -13.36 -4.93 -25.34
N THR A 222 -12.28 -4.16 -25.48
CA THR A 222 -12.02 -3.29 -26.64
C THR A 222 -11.17 -3.96 -27.73
N GLY A 223 -10.82 -5.24 -27.58
CA GLY A 223 -9.98 -5.97 -28.53
C GLY A 223 -8.53 -5.47 -28.60
N ARG A 224 -8.05 -4.77 -27.54
CA ARG A 224 -6.67 -4.29 -27.45
C ARG A 224 -5.79 -5.24 -26.61
N CYS A 225 -4.47 -5.08 -26.72
CA CYS A 225 -3.52 -5.73 -25.84
C CYS A 225 -3.14 -4.78 -24.70
N LEU A 226 -3.10 -5.30 -23.47
CA LEU A 226 -2.47 -4.61 -22.34
C LEU A 226 -0.97 -4.89 -22.37
N VAL A 227 -0.17 -3.83 -22.49
CA VAL A 227 1.29 -3.92 -22.48
C VAL A 227 1.75 -3.50 -21.08
N VAL A 228 2.18 -4.45 -20.28
CA VAL A 228 2.60 -4.23 -18.88
C VAL A 228 4.10 -3.99 -18.78
N SER A 229 4.54 -3.18 -17.80
CA SER A 229 5.96 -2.97 -17.52
C SER A 229 6.62 -4.24 -16.97
N LEU A 230 7.95 -4.34 -17.04
CA LEU A 230 8.69 -5.46 -16.43
C LEU A 230 8.42 -5.58 -14.93
N LYS A 231 8.26 -4.46 -14.21
CA LYS A 231 7.92 -4.48 -12.77
C LYS A 231 6.56 -5.09 -12.52
N GLN A 232 5.55 -4.73 -13.31
CA GLN A 232 4.21 -5.31 -13.20
C GLN A 232 4.21 -6.79 -13.57
N ALA A 233 4.93 -7.16 -14.64
CA ALA A 233 5.06 -8.56 -15.04
C ALA A 233 5.76 -9.40 -13.96
N TYR A 234 6.81 -8.89 -13.34
CA TYR A 234 7.51 -9.56 -12.24
C TYR A 234 6.59 -9.75 -11.03
N LEU A 235 5.87 -8.71 -10.64
CA LEU A 235 4.93 -8.77 -9.52
C LEU A 235 3.77 -9.75 -9.79
N LEU A 236 3.17 -9.72 -10.99
CA LEU A 236 2.14 -10.67 -11.39
C LEU A 236 2.66 -12.11 -11.36
N ASN A 237 3.87 -12.34 -11.88
CA ASN A 237 4.50 -13.65 -11.84
C ASN A 237 4.73 -14.16 -10.42
N ALA A 238 5.20 -13.28 -9.51
CA ALA A 238 5.40 -13.61 -8.11
C ALA A 238 4.08 -13.94 -7.40
N LEU A 239 3.04 -13.12 -7.61
CA LEU A 239 1.73 -13.27 -6.99
C LEU A 239 0.94 -14.51 -7.45
N ARG A 240 1.32 -15.16 -8.55
CA ARG A 240 0.66 -16.38 -9.05
C ARG A 240 0.67 -17.56 -8.05
N VAL A 241 1.56 -17.56 -7.10
CA VAL A 241 1.62 -18.59 -6.06
C VAL A 241 0.46 -18.48 -5.07
N ASP A 242 -0.10 -17.25 -4.89
CA ASP A 242 -1.27 -17.04 -4.06
C ASP A 242 -2.56 -17.43 -4.81
N LYS A 243 -3.04 -18.66 -4.56
CA LYS A 243 -4.23 -19.22 -5.21
C LYS A 243 -5.53 -18.48 -4.89
N GLY A 244 -5.55 -17.62 -3.88
CA GLY A 244 -6.70 -16.78 -3.52
C GLY A 244 -6.89 -15.57 -4.46
N LEU A 245 -5.87 -15.24 -5.26
CA LEU A 245 -5.92 -14.10 -6.17
C LEU A 245 -6.39 -14.48 -7.57
N LYS A 246 -7.23 -13.63 -8.14
CA LYS A 246 -7.61 -13.69 -9.57
C LYS A 246 -6.80 -12.65 -10.33
N LEU A 247 -5.73 -13.07 -10.97
CA LEU A 247 -4.78 -12.23 -11.69
C LEU A 247 -4.82 -12.52 -13.19
N PRO A 248 -4.50 -11.53 -14.05
CA PRO A 248 -4.24 -11.78 -15.46
C PRO A 248 -3.07 -12.76 -15.64
N ASP A 249 -3.21 -13.70 -16.54
CA ASP A 249 -2.10 -14.57 -16.92
C ASP A 249 -1.22 -13.87 -17.96
N LEU A 250 0.08 -13.76 -17.69
CA LEU A 250 1.04 -13.18 -18.63
C LEU A 250 1.13 -13.93 -19.97
N ASN A 251 0.63 -15.18 -20.04
CA ASN A 251 0.52 -15.93 -21.27
C ASN A 251 -0.77 -15.65 -22.07
N ASP A 252 -1.72 -14.87 -21.52
CA ASP A 252 -2.93 -14.48 -22.24
C ASP A 252 -2.57 -13.68 -23.52
N ASP A 253 -3.31 -13.91 -24.60
CA ASP A 253 -3.05 -13.30 -25.91
C ASP A 253 -3.26 -11.78 -25.89
N ASN A 254 -4.03 -11.26 -24.94
CA ASN A 254 -4.23 -9.84 -24.75
C ASN A 254 -3.19 -9.17 -23.82
N ILE A 255 -2.10 -9.86 -23.46
CA ILE A 255 -1.01 -9.30 -22.65
C ILE A 255 0.31 -9.37 -23.39
N LEU A 256 1.05 -8.28 -23.32
CA LEU A 256 2.45 -8.17 -23.72
C LEU A 256 3.28 -7.59 -22.59
N VAL A 257 4.56 -7.89 -22.57
CA VAL A 257 5.53 -7.39 -21.59
C VAL A 257 6.44 -6.35 -22.25
N PHE A 258 6.41 -5.13 -21.76
CA PHE A 258 7.20 -4.03 -22.31
C PHE A 258 8.67 -4.16 -21.91
N ARG A 259 9.54 -4.27 -22.91
CA ARG A 259 10.99 -4.23 -22.74
C ARG A 259 11.51 -2.82 -22.95
N LYS A 260 11.73 -2.09 -21.84
CA LYS A 260 12.37 -0.77 -21.85
C LYS A 260 13.79 -0.86 -22.39
N SER A 261 14.21 0.12 -23.19
CA SER A 261 15.58 0.20 -23.70
C SER A 261 16.58 0.53 -22.60
N LYS A 262 17.53 -0.37 -22.33
CA LYS A 262 18.63 -0.13 -21.39
C LYS A 262 19.86 -0.99 -21.69
N LYS A 263 21.03 -0.51 -21.28
CA LYS A 263 22.31 -1.19 -21.55
C LYS A 263 22.45 -2.54 -20.86
N ARG A 264 21.85 -2.69 -19.68
CA ARG A 264 21.93 -3.91 -18.85
C ARG A 264 20.63 -4.10 -18.08
N TYR A 265 20.12 -5.31 -18.11
CA TYR A 265 18.97 -5.73 -17.30
C TYR A 265 19.43 -6.40 -16.02
N ASP A 266 18.68 -6.18 -14.94
CA ASP A 266 18.91 -6.82 -13.65
C ASP A 266 18.47 -8.29 -13.69
N LYS A 267 18.86 -9.07 -12.68
CA LYS A 267 18.53 -10.51 -12.64
C LYS A 267 17.04 -10.78 -12.74
N TRP A 268 16.25 -10.03 -11.98
CA TRP A 268 14.78 -10.16 -11.97
C TRP A 268 14.16 -9.80 -13.33
N GLU A 269 14.70 -8.79 -14.04
CA GLU A 269 14.20 -8.44 -15.39
C GLU A 269 14.54 -9.53 -16.40
N ASN A 270 15.80 -10.04 -16.38
CA ASN A 270 16.21 -11.11 -17.25
C ASN A 270 15.36 -12.37 -17.05
N SER A 271 14.94 -12.69 -15.81
CA SER A 271 14.07 -13.84 -15.54
C SER A 271 12.72 -13.71 -16.26
N ILE A 272 12.11 -12.53 -16.22
CA ILE A 272 10.84 -12.27 -16.93
C ILE A 272 11.02 -12.27 -18.44
N LEU A 273 12.06 -11.61 -18.95
CA LEU A 273 12.35 -11.57 -20.39
C LEU A 273 12.60 -12.96 -20.99
N GLN A 274 13.22 -13.86 -20.25
CA GLN A 274 13.43 -15.26 -20.66
C GLN A 274 12.15 -16.08 -20.57
N GLN A 275 11.48 -16.02 -19.42
CA GLN A 275 10.28 -16.82 -19.16
C GLN A 275 9.12 -16.50 -20.12
N TYR A 276 8.97 -15.22 -20.47
CA TYR A 276 7.88 -14.72 -21.33
C TYR A 276 8.41 -14.19 -22.66
N SER A 277 9.48 -14.74 -23.20
CA SER A 277 10.15 -14.24 -24.42
C SER A 277 9.22 -14.06 -25.62
N ALA A 278 8.22 -14.91 -25.79
CA ALA A 278 7.21 -14.80 -26.84
C ALA A 278 6.20 -13.63 -26.65
N LYS A 279 6.14 -13.04 -25.46
CA LYS A 279 5.24 -11.94 -25.09
C LYS A 279 5.95 -10.59 -24.97
N VAL A 280 7.27 -10.56 -25.17
CA VAL A 280 8.06 -9.32 -25.07
C VAL A 280 7.80 -8.42 -26.27
N ALA A 281 7.55 -7.15 -26.02
CA ALA A 281 7.44 -6.09 -27.02
C ALA A 281 8.30 -4.89 -26.60
N ASP A 282 9.10 -4.37 -27.51
CA ASP A 282 9.85 -3.11 -27.31
C ASP A 282 9.10 -1.89 -27.87
N ALA A 283 9.70 -0.71 -27.73
CA ALA A 283 9.10 0.53 -28.18
C ALA A 283 8.75 0.52 -29.70
N PHE A 284 9.56 -0.15 -30.52
CA PHE A 284 9.32 -0.26 -31.96
C PHE A 284 8.11 -1.14 -32.26
N GLU A 285 7.97 -2.25 -31.53
CA GLU A 285 6.81 -3.14 -31.73
C GLU A 285 5.52 -2.50 -31.19
N VAL A 286 5.59 -1.75 -30.09
CA VAL A 286 4.47 -0.95 -29.56
C VAL A 286 4.08 0.15 -30.53
N SER A 287 5.05 0.84 -31.13
CA SER A 287 4.82 1.90 -32.14
C SER A 287 4.00 1.39 -33.33
N LYS A 288 4.22 0.14 -33.77
CA LYS A 288 3.44 -0.48 -34.87
C LYS A 288 2.01 -0.85 -34.48
N ARG A 289 1.68 -0.92 -33.19
CA ARG A 289 0.39 -1.42 -32.67
C ARG A 289 -0.40 -0.34 -31.92
N GLN A 290 -0.12 0.94 -32.12
CA GLN A 290 -0.68 2.02 -31.30
C GLN A 290 -2.20 1.94 -31.17
N ARG A 291 -2.92 1.65 -32.24
CA ARG A 291 -4.39 1.51 -32.22
C ARG A 291 -4.91 0.32 -31.42
N ASN A 292 -4.07 -0.69 -31.21
CA ASN A 292 -4.45 -1.95 -30.58
C ASN A 292 -3.76 -2.16 -29.22
N ALA A 293 -3.20 -1.10 -28.62
CA ALA A 293 -2.47 -1.22 -27.37
C ALA A 293 -2.98 -0.25 -26.27
N ILE A 294 -2.96 -0.75 -25.05
CA ILE A 294 -2.97 0.02 -23.81
C ILE A 294 -1.60 -0.20 -23.16
N LEU A 295 -0.78 0.81 -23.03
CA LEU A 295 0.55 0.71 -22.43
C LEU A 295 0.56 1.26 -21.01
N ALA A 296 0.85 0.40 -20.04
CA ALA A 296 1.15 0.81 -18.69
C ALA A 296 2.51 1.51 -18.66
N LEU A 297 2.50 2.83 -18.60
CA LEU A 297 3.69 3.68 -18.70
C LEU A 297 3.82 4.51 -17.42
N SER A 298 4.85 4.23 -16.63
CA SER A 298 5.14 5.01 -15.44
C SER A 298 5.83 6.35 -15.77
N PHE A 299 5.77 7.30 -14.85
CA PHE A 299 6.52 8.55 -14.94
C PHE A 299 8.01 8.34 -15.29
N TYR A 300 8.63 7.30 -14.73
CA TYR A 300 10.05 6.98 -14.96
C TYR A 300 10.34 6.34 -16.33
N ASP A 301 9.32 6.09 -17.13
CA ASP A 301 9.42 5.46 -18.44
C ASP A 301 9.03 6.41 -19.59
N LEU A 302 8.77 7.70 -19.29
CA LEU A 302 8.36 8.70 -20.28
C LEU A 302 9.37 8.87 -21.42
N GLU A 303 10.67 8.63 -21.19
CA GLU A 303 11.69 8.67 -22.23
C GLU A 303 11.44 7.67 -23.36
N GLU A 304 10.71 6.59 -23.11
CA GLU A 304 10.35 5.62 -24.15
C GLU A 304 9.41 6.20 -25.23
N LEU A 305 8.73 7.32 -24.93
CA LEU A 305 7.92 8.04 -25.91
C LEU A 305 8.74 8.54 -27.11
N VAL A 306 10.04 8.79 -26.92
CA VAL A 306 10.97 9.17 -28.00
C VAL A 306 11.04 8.07 -29.08
N ASN A 307 10.98 6.81 -28.64
CA ASN A 307 11.08 5.63 -29.51
C ASN A 307 9.69 5.15 -30.00
N ILE A 308 8.65 5.29 -29.15
CA ILE A 308 7.26 4.92 -29.48
C ILE A 308 6.70 5.88 -30.53
N LYS A 309 7.04 7.18 -30.46
CA LYS A 309 6.56 8.25 -31.34
C LYS A 309 5.04 8.27 -31.41
N PRO A 310 4.36 8.72 -30.35
CA PRO A 310 2.89 8.75 -30.32
C PRO A 310 2.28 9.46 -31.54
N GLU A 311 1.30 8.85 -32.18
CA GLU A 311 0.56 9.40 -33.31
C GLU A 311 -0.61 10.30 -32.84
N PRO A 312 -1.17 11.16 -33.70
CA PRO A 312 -2.40 11.89 -33.39
C PRO A 312 -3.54 10.94 -32.97
N GLY A 313 -4.30 11.33 -31.92
CA GLY A 313 -5.39 10.53 -31.39
C GLY A 313 -4.98 9.62 -30.23
N ASN A 314 -3.71 9.65 -29.83
CA ASN A 314 -3.24 9.02 -28.61
C ASN A 314 -3.62 9.86 -27.38
N CYS A 315 -3.74 9.24 -26.21
CA CYS A 315 -4.01 9.94 -24.97
C CYS A 315 -3.31 9.28 -23.77
N TYR A 316 -3.21 10.02 -22.69
CA TYR A 316 -2.67 9.56 -21.42
C TYR A 316 -3.75 9.55 -20.35
N VAL A 317 -3.86 8.48 -19.61
CA VAL A 317 -4.71 8.38 -18.42
C VAL A 317 -3.82 8.35 -17.19
N LEU A 318 -3.93 9.36 -16.35
CA LEU A 318 -3.40 9.36 -14.99
C LEU A 318 -4.39 8.62 -14.10
N SER A 319 -3.98 7.48 -13.58
CA SER A 319 -4.80 6.61 -12.75
C SER A 319 -4.17 6.39 -11.36
N SER A 320 -3.66 7.47 -10.79
CA SER A 320 -3.10 7.60 -9.45
C SER A 320 -3.65 8.85 -8.77
N SER A 321 -3.39 9.01 -7.48
CA SER A 321 -3.72 10.23 -6.73
C SER A 321 -3.06 11.46 -7.36
N GLU A 322 -3.67 12.61 -7.17
CA GLU A 322 -3.05 13.90 -7.45
C GLU A 322 -1.82 14.12 -6.55
N PRO A 323 -0.90 15.01 -6.95
CA PRO A 323 0.21 15.40 -6.09
C PRO A 323 -0.29 15.91 -4.74
N PHE A 324 0.32 15.46 -3.66
CA PHE A 324 0.01 15.89 -2.30
C PHE A 324 1.22 16.52 -1.58
N ASN A 325 2.29 16.78 -2.32
CA ASN A 325 3.48 17.48 -1.81
C ASN A 325 4.29 18.09 -2.95
N GLU A 326 5.17 19.05 -2.63
CA GLU A 326 5.94 19.84 -3.58
C GLU A 326 6.79 19.00 -4.56
N GLU A 327 7.40 17.89 -4.12
CA GLU A 327 8.16 17.03 -5.03
C GLU A 327 7.27 16.36 -6.08
N MET A 328 6.09 15.92 -5.66
CA MET A 328 5.12 15.33 -6.59
C MET A 328 4.56 16.37 -7.55
N GLU A 329 4.41 17.64 -7.12
CA GLU A 329 4.02 18.74 -8.01
C GLU A 329 5.08 18.96 -9.09
N ILE A 330 6.37 18.96 -8.74
CA ILE A 330 7.47 19.08 -9.70
C ILE A 330 7.48 17.91 -10.69
N ASP A 331 7.27 16.69 -10.22
CA ASP A 331 7.21 15.52 -11.10
C ASP A 331 5.97 15.55 -11.98
N PHE A 332 4.86 16.04 -11.47
CA PHE A 332 3.63 16.25 -12.25
C PHE A 332 3.79 17.32 -13.33
N GLU A 333 4.51 18.41 -13.05
CA GLU A 333 4.86 19.41 -14.07
C GLU A 333 5.73 18.81 -15.16
N LYS A 334 6.73 17.99 -14.82
CA LYS A 334 7.54 17.27 -15.82
C LYS A 334 6.68 16.35 -16.68
N LEU A 335 5.77 15.58 -16.07
CA LEU A 335 4.82 14.73 -16.79
C LEU A 335 4.01 15.56 -17.79
N THR A 336 3.43 16.68 -17.33
CA THR A 336 2.63 17.58 -18.17
C THR A 336 3.44 18.11 -19.35
N ASN A 337 4.71 18.49 -19.15
CA ASN A 337 5.59 18.95 -20.22
C ASN A 337 5.88 17.85 -21.25
N TRP A 338 6.10 16.60 -20.82
CA TRP A 338 6.25 15.47 -21.74
C TRP A 338 4.97 15.22 -22.56
N LEU A 339 3.82 15.23 -21.91
CA LEU A 339 2.53 15.01 -22.57
C LEU A 339 2.23 16.13 -23.58
N ALA A 340 2.48 17.38 -23.22
CA ALA A 340 2.31 18.53 -24.12
C ALA A 340 3.23 18.46 -25.33
N HIS A 341 4.49 18.04 -25.16
CA HIS A 341 5.45 17.89 -26.25
C HIS A 341 4.96 16.90 -27.33
N TYR A 342 4.31 15.81 -26.91
CA TYR A 342 3.77 14.80 -27.83
C TYR A 342 2.30 15.00 -28.18
N GLY A 343 1.67 16.10 -27.75
CA GLY A 343 0.26 16.38 -28.02
C GLY A 343 -0.70 15.36 -27.43
N LEU A 344 -0.38 14.84 -26.25
CA LEU A 344 -1.15 13.81 -25.55
C LEU A 344 -2.11 14.46 -24.56
N PRO A 345 -3.43 14.49 -24.81
CA PRO A 345 -4.39 14.92 -23.80
C PRO A 345 -4.37 13.99 -22.61
N GLN A 346 -4.45 14.59 -21.41
CA GLN A 346 -4.46 13.87 -20.14
C GLN A 346 -5.87 13.74 -19.60
N TYR A 347 -6.25 12.53 -19.22
CA TYR A 347 -7.47 12.23 -18.46
C TYR A 347 -7.08 11.79 -17.06
N HIS A 348 -7.76 12.32 -16.04
CA HIS A 348 -7.61 11.84 -14.67
C HIS A 348 -8.75 10.88 -14.35
N VAL A 349 -8.42 9.59 -14.18
CA VAL A 349 -9.37 8.50 -13.90
C VAL A 349 -8.84 7.65 -12.75
N HIS A 350 -9.20 8.05 -11.55
CA HIS A 350 -8.72 7.43 -10.31
C HIS A 350 -9.82 7.34 -9.27
N VAL A 351 -9.70 6.40 -8.37
CA VAL A 351 -10.46 6.31 -7.12
C VAL A 351 -9.50 5.94 -5.99
N SER A 352 -9.69 6.58 -4.85
CA SER A 352 -8.84 6.40 -3.67
C SER A 352 -8.84 4.94 -3.18
N GLY A 353 -7.69 4.48 -2.72
CA GLY A 353 -7.57 3.23 -1.94
C GLY A 353 -8.16 3.32 -0.53
N HIS A 354 -8.46 4.54 -0.06
CA HIS A 354 -8.90 4.83 1.31
C HIS A 354 -10.39 5.13 1.39
N VAL A 355 -10.98 4.84 2.54
CA VAL A 355 -12.40 5.04 2.79
C VAL A 355 -12.80 6.52 2.70
N MET A 356 -13.99 6.79 2.14
CA MET A 356 -14.55 8.14 2.08
C MET A 356 -15.15 8.55 3.43
N PRO A 357 -15.16 9.85 3.79
CA PRO A 357 -15.58 10.33 5.11
C PRO A 357 -16.97 9.85 5.55
N LEU A 358 -17.97 9.92 4.67
CA LEU A 358 -19.33 9.45 4.99
C LEU A 358 -19.39 7.94 5.17
N GLN A 359 -18.63 7.20 4.38
CA GLN A 359 -18.52 5.74 4.49
C GLN A 359 -17.82 5.35 5.79
N LEU A 360 -16.71 6.02 6.13
CA LEU A 360 -16.01 5.83 7.40
C LEU A 360 -16.93 6.05 8.60
N ARG A 361 -17.72 7.15 8.56
CA ARG A 361 -18.70 7.42 9.60
C ARG A 361 -19.72 6.30 9.72
N SER A 362 -20.22 5.77 8.61
CA SER A 362 -21.17 4.64 8.60
C SER A 362 -20.55 3.39 9.21
N VAL A 363 -19.34 3.05 8.83
CA VAL A 363 -18.57 1.93 9.37
C VAL A 363 -18.35 2.04 10.88
N LEU A 364 -17.92 3.20 11.36
CA LEU A 364 -17.71 3.43 12.80
C LEU A 364 -19.02 3.41 13.60
N LYS A 365 -20.10 3.95 13.03
CA LYS A 365 -21.42 3.87 13.63
C LYS A 365 -21.92 2.42 13.75
N GLU A 366 -21.64 1.59 12.77
CA GLU A 366 -22.02 0.17 12.75
C GLU A 366 -21.20 -0.65 13.74
N MET A 367 -19.88 -0.47 13.79
CA MET A 367 -19.01 -1.12 14.76
C MET A 367 -19.31 -0.71 16.20
N ASN A 368 -19.79 0.52 16.41
CA ASN A 368 -20.18 1.12 17.69
C ASN A 368 -19.17 0.92 18.83
N PRO A 369 -17.91 1.33 18.66
CA PRO A 369 -16.87 1.16 19.68
C PRO A 369 -17.05 2.13 20.85
N GLN A 370 -16.44 1.83 22.00
CA GLN A 370 -16.43 2.79 23.11
C GLN A 370 -15.48 3.96 22.83
N ARG A 371 -14.33 3.72 22.17
CA ARG A 371 -13.32 4.72 21.81
C ARG A 371 -12.91 4.61 20.37
N ILE A 372 -12.59 5.74 19.73
CA ILE A 372 -12.09 5.82 18.36
C ILE A 372 -10.77 6.57 18.37
N PHE A 373 -9.75 5.98 17.76
CA PHE A 373 -8.42 6.55 17.58
C PHE A 373 -8.16 6.74 16.08
N PRO A 374 -8.32 7.98 15.54
CA PRO A 374 -7.99 8.25 14.16
C PRO A 374 -6.47 8.26 13.95
N ILE A 375 -6.02 7.53 12.96
CA ILE A 375 -4.62 7.52 12.49
C ILE A 375 -4.58 7.78 10.99
N HIS A 376 -3.41 7.85 10.40
CA HIS A 376 -3.20 8.05 8.96
C HIS A 376 -3.96 9.29 8.44
N THR A 377 -3.90 10.38 9.19
CA THR A 377 -4.54 11.66 8.85
C THR A 377 -3.73 12.84 9.39
N GLU A 378 -3.73 13.93 8.66
CA GLU A 378 -3.14 15.20 9.09
C GLU A 378 -4.15 16.09 9.83
N ASN A 379 -5.45 15.73 9.82
CA ASN A 379 -6.51 16.57 10.36
C ASN A 379 -7.40 15.85 11.37
N THR A 380 -6.81 15.49 12.51
CA THR A 380 -7.54 14.83 13.61
C THR A 380 -8.66 15.70 14.18
N ARG A 381 -8.51 17.05 14.13
CA ARG A 381 -9.53 17.98 14.59
C ARG A 381 -10.78 17.92 13.71
N LEU A 382 -10.61 17.93 12.38
CA LEU A 382 -11.73 17.80 11.45
C LEU A 382 -12.45 16.46 11.66
N PHE A 383 -11.69 15.38 11.85
CA PHE A 383 -12.26 14.07 12.16
C PHE A 383 -13.10 14.12 13.43
N ALA A 384 -12.59 14.69 14.53
CA ALA A 384 -13.31 14.76 15.79
C ALA A 384 -14.61 15.56 15.67
N GLU A 385 -14.59 16.72 15.00
CA GLU A 385 -15.79 17.52 14.74
C GLU A 385 -16.81 16.78 13.86
N PHE A 386 -16.36 16.10 12.83
CA PHE A 386 -17.23 15.35 11.92
C PHE A 386 -17.90 14.13 12.58
N MET A 387 -17.22 13.53 13.55
CA MET A 387 -17.70 12.35 14.27
C MET A 387 -18.34 12.66 15.65
N ARG A 388 -18.44 13.93 16.05
CA ARG A 388 -18.78 14.39 17.42
C ARG A 388 -20.09 13.85 17.98
N ASP A 389 -21.03 13.47 17.13
CA ASP A 389 -22.37 12.95 17.52
C ASP A 389 -22.42 11.42 17.58
N LEU A 390 -21.31 10.72 17.29
CA LEU A 390 -21.21 9.30 17.59
C LEU A 390 -21.15 9.08 19.11
N PRO A 391 -21.70 7.96 19.62
CA PRO A 391 -21.68 7.66 21.06
C PRO A 391 -20.27 7.35 21.60
N SER A 392 -19.30 7.21 20.72
CA SER A 392 -17.92 6.85 21.02
C SER A 392 -17.11 8.05 21.50
N THR A 393 -16.20 7.84 22.44
CA THR A 393 -15.18 8.86 22.79
C THR A 393 -14.13 8.90 21.70
N ILE A 394 -13.93 10.04 21.06
CA ILE A 394 -12.87 10.25 20.07
C ILE A 394 -11.61 10.68 20.81
N VAL A 395 -10.54 9.94 20.65
CA VAL A 395 -9.25 10.22 21.24
C VAL A 395 -8.29 10.62 20.14
N SER A 396 -8.11 11.94 19.97
CA SER A 396 -7.13 12.47 19.02
C SER A 396 -5.74 12.15 19.53
N PRO A 397 -4.93 11.49 18.73
CA PRO A 397 -3.55 11.28 19.08
C PRO A 397 -2.82 12.64 19.12
N GLU A 398 -2.03 12.99 20.18
CA GLU A 398 -1.18 14.19 20.26
C GLU A 398 0.27 13.83 19.93
N GLU A 399 0.98 14.64 19.14
CA GLU A 399 2.39 14.39 18.82
C GLU A 399 3.26 14.52 20.07
N GLN A 400 3.56 13.46 20.80
CA GLN A 400 4.75 13.41 21.64
C GLN A 400 5.07 12.07 22.32
N LYS A 401 6.38 11.82 22.53
CA LYS A 401 7.07 10.93 23.50
C LYS A 401 6.51 9.53 23.66
N ILE A 402 7.01 8.62 22.88
CA ILE A 402 6.72 7.19 22.92
C ILE A 402 7.52 6.55 24.08
N PRO A 403 6.88 5.97 25.09
CA PRO A 403 7.50 4.94 25.90
C PRO A 403 7.45 3.59 25.17
N ALA A 404 8.40 2.73 25.48
CA ALA A 404 8.82 1.56 24.71
C ALA A 404 7.82 0.42 24.45
N LEU A 405 6.55 0.55 24.76
CA LEU A 405 5.59 -0.58 24.77
C LEU A 405 4.52 -0.59 23.68
N THR A 406 4.52 0.37 22.76
CA THR A 406 3.43 0.53 21.76
C THR A 406 3.67 -0.22 20.43
N PHE A 407 4.37 -1.32 20.47
CA PHE A 407 5.12 -1.86 19.37
C PHE A 407 4.50 -2.93 18.51
N ALA A 408 3.37 -3.46 18.86
CA ALA A 408 2.80 -4.50 18.04
C ALA A 408 2.10 -4.00 16.77
N MET A 409 1.84 -2.69 16.64
CA MET A 409 0.82 -2.30 15.69
C MET A 409 1.08 -1.17 14.71
N HIS A 410 2.13 -0.39 14.79
CA HIS A 410 2.24 0.70 13.81
C HIS A 410 3.59 1.29 13.60
N TYR A 411 3.86 1.42 12.35
CA TYR A 411 4.58 2.53 11.78
C TYR A 411 3.74 3.28 10.75
N CYS A 412 2.78 4.01 11.23
CA CYS A 412 2.30 5.21 10.59
C CYS A 412 2.71 6.39 11.49
N SER A 413 3.27 7.43 10.91
CA SER A 413 3.76 8.63 11.60
C SER A 413 2.87 9.05 12.77
N ALA A 414 3.48 9.18 13.98
CA ALA A 414 2.93 9.81 15.15
C ALA A 414 1.90 9.02 15.99
N LEU A 415 2.36 8.11 16.85
CA LEU A 415 1.58 7.60 17.97
C LEU A 415 1.78 8.46 19.24
N GLN A 416 0.70 8.73 19.96
CA GLN A 416 0.58 9.82 20.93
C GLN A 416 0.12 9.34 22.32
N LEU A 417 0.46 10.10 23.38
CA LEU A 417 0.34 9.79 24.82
C LEU A 417 -1.00 9.18 25.31
N PRO A 418 -2.20 9.57 24.86
CA PRO A 418 -3.44 8.93 25.31
C PRO A 418 -3.61 7.50 24.81
N LEU A 419 -3.05 7.17 23.65
CA LEU A 419 -2.98 5.82 23.12
C LEU A 419 -2.09 4.94 23.98
N VAL A 420 -0.92 5.44 24.35
CA VAL A 420 0.09 4.68 25.10
C VAL A 420 -0.45 4.22 26.46
N SER A 421 -1.01 5.11 27.27
CA SER A 421 -1.53 4.73 28.58
C SER A 421 -2.71 3.76 28.48
N PHE A 422 -3.58 3.94 27.50
CA PHE A 422 -4.70 3.03 27.24
C PHE A 422 -4.20 1.65 26.81
N PHE A 423 -3.26 1.58 25.88
CA PHE A 423 -2.72 0.30 25.43
C PHE A 423 -1.77 -0.34 26.44
N GLU A 424 -1.01 0.43 27.24
CA GLU A 424 -0.24 -0.11 28.35
C GLU A 424 -1.11 -0.87 29.36
N GLU A 425 -2.31 -0.39 29.66
CA GLU A 425 -3.24 -1.11 30.52
C GLU A 425 -3.80 -2.37 29.85
N LEU A 426 -4.16 -2.30 28.56
CA LEU A 426 -4.73 -3.40 27.80
C LEU A 426 -3.76 -4.57 27.59
N PHE A 427 -2.49 -4.24 27.37
CA PHE A 427 -1.46 -5.24 27.03
C PHE A 427 -0.60 -5.67 28.23
N LYS A 428 -0.89 -5.18 29.43
CA LYS A 428 -0.29 -5.75 30.67
C LYS A 428 -0.67 -7.21 30.80
N CYS A 429 0.24 -8.10 30.39
CA CYS A 429 0.06 -9.53 30.59
C CYS A 429 0.35 -9.90 32.05
N PRO A 430 -0.61 -10.46 32.81
CA PRO A 430 -0.38 -10.88 34.19
C PRO A 430 0.69 -11.97 34.32
N CYS A 431 1.05 -12.63 33.21
CA CYS A 431 1.98 -13.77 33.19
C CYS A 431 3.45 -13.38 33.08
N ARG A 432 3.79 -12.13 32.77
CA ARG A 432 5.18 -11.63 32.81
C ARG A 432 5.53 -11.17 34.22
N ARG A 433 5.87 -12.11 35.11
CA ARG A 433 6.73 -11.78 36.27
C ARG A 433 8.13 -11.53 35.72
N LEU A 434 8.57 -10.27 35.72
CA LEU A 434 9.97 -9.95 35.47
C LEU A 434 10.83 -10.79 36.41
N PRO A 435 11.93 -11.40 35.95
CA PRO A 435 12.88 -12.00 36.87
C PRO A 435 13.45 -10.87 37.73
N VAL A 436 13.15 -10.88 38.99
CA VAL A 436 13.79 -10.04 39.99
C VAL A 436 15.23 -10.53 40.07
N ASN A 437 16.13 -9.85 39.37
CA ASN A 437 17.56 -10.05 39.58
C ASN A 437 17.90 -9.61 41.02
N ARG A 438 18.29 -10.60 41.82
CA ARG A 438 19.05 -10.38 43.05
C ARG A 438 20.51 -10.09 42.74
#